data_00e65cb4656bc5fac1b046a3d26d45b3
#
_entry.id   00e65cb4656bc5fac1b046a3d26d45b3
#
_cell.length_a   1.000
_cell.length_b   1.000
_cell.length_c   1.000
_cell.angle_alpha   90.00
_cell.angle_beta   90.00
_cell.angle_gamma   90.00
#
_symmetry.space_group_name_H-M   'P 1'
#
loop_
_entity.id
_entity.type
_entity.pdbx_description
1 polymer ?
#
loop_
_entity_poly.entity_id
_entity_poly.type
_entity_poly.pdbx_seq_one_letter_code
_entity_poly.pdbx_strand_id
1 'polypeptide(L)'
;MTDDSLFLIDVDKILRTKASKHYKYIPKFVTSYLKRIVHQDEINIFLDESKDKVGVDFLEACMDFLDAKVDVKGIENLPKDGLYTFVSNHPLGGQDGVALGYVLGRHYDGKVKYLVNDLLMNLRGLAPLCIPINKTGKQAKDLSLIHISE
;
A
#
# COMPACT_ATOMS: atom_id res chain seq x y z
N MET A 1 8.13 -24.91 3.83
CA MET A 1 7.85 -24.03 4.96
C MET A 1 8.06 -22.60 4.47
N THR A 2 7.02 -21.96 4.02
CA THR A 2 7.04 -20.55 3.64
C THR A 2 7.13 -19.75 4.92
N ASP A 3 8.14 -18.90 5.02
CA ASP A 3 8.40 -18.05 6.18
C ASP A 3 7.27 -17.01 6.29
N ASP A 4 6.22 -17.33 7.04
CA ASP A 4 5.05 -16.46 7.29
C ASP A 4 5.42 -15.16 8.03
N SER A 5 6.64 -15.10 8.61
CA SER A 5 7.14 -13.91 9.30
C SER A 5 7.44 -12.72 8.38
N LEU A 6 7.44 -12.93 7.05
CA LEU A 6 7.72 -11.89 6.04
C LEU A 6 6.53 -10.96 5.75
N PHE A 7 5.33 -11.30 6.24
CA PHE A 7 4.10 -10.58 5.86
C PHE A 7 3.59 -9.62 6.93
N LEU A 8 4.19 -9.65 8.12
CA LEU A 8 3.78 -8.80 9.24
C LEU A 8 4.57 -7.49 9.25
N ILE A 9 3.90 -6.42 9.66
CA ILE A 9 4.55 -5.13 9.90
C ILE A 9 5.36 -5.25 11.20
N ASP A 10 6.67 -5.05 11.10
CA ASP A 10 7.58 -4.97 12.24
C ASP A 10 8.30 -3.63 12.23
N VAL A 11 7.88 -2.74 13.13
CA VAL A 11 8.47 -1.40 13.30
C VAL A 11 9.95 -1.48 13.65
N ASP A 12 10.37 -2.44 14.46
CA ASP A 12 11.80 -2.61 14.80
C ASP A 12 12.62 -2.98 13.56
N LYS A 13 12.12 -3.90 12.72
CA LYS A 13 12.77 -4.29 11.47
C LYS A 13 12.88 -3.12 10.50
N ILE A 14 11.79 -2.34 10.36
CA ILE A 14 11.77 -1.15 9.51
C ILE A 14 12.77 -0.11 10.00
N LEU A 15 12.80 0.17 11.31
CA LEU A 15 13.75 1.12 11.91
C LEU A 15 15.19 0.66 11.76
N ARG A 16 15.48 -0.63 11.94
CA ARG A 16 16.84 -1.20 11.72
C ARG A 16 17.28 -1.02 10.27
N THR A 17 16.39 -1.19 9.32
CA THR A 17 16.69 -1.07 7.89
C THR A 17 16.87 0.38 7.46
N LYS A 18 15.96 1.26 7.85
CA LYS A 18 15.94 2.66 7.39
C LYS A 18 16.83 3.59 8.22
N ALA A 19 17.02 3.31 9.51
CA ALA A 19 17.85 4.09 10.44
C ALA A 19 19.06 3.33 10.98
N SER A 20 19.67 2.47 10.18
CA SER A 20 20.67 1.50 10.57
C SER A 20 21.81 2.07 11.43
N LYS A 21 22.30 3.28 11.13
CA LYS A 21 23.37 3.97 11.87
C LYS A 21 22.92 4.51 13.23
N HIS A 22 21.65 4.84 13.38
CA HIS A 22 21.09 5.51 14.56
C HIS A 22 20.22 4.62 15.42
N TYR A 23 19.84 3.42 14.91
CA TYR A 23 18.95 2.50 15.61
C TYR A 23 19.40 2.16 17.03
N LYS A 24 20.73 2.00 17.24
CA LYS A 24 21.34 1.70 18.55
C LYS A 24 21.05 2.77 19.61
N TYR A 25 20.77 3.99 19.19
CA TYR A 25 20.51 5.13 20.08
C TYR A 25 19.02 5.37 20.32
N ILE A 26 18.13 4.61 19.65
CA ILE A 26 16.68 4.74 19.82
C ILE A 26 16.29 4.01 21.11
N PRO A 27 15.77 4.71 22.13
CA PRO A 27 15.34 4.08 23.35
C PRO A 27 14.14 3.13 23.11
N LYS A 28 14.06 2.05 23.87
CA LYS A 28 12.96 1.07 23.74
C LYS A 28 11.56 1.66 23.93
N PHE A 29 11.42 2.70 24.77
CA PHE A 29 10.12 3.36 24.92
C PHE A 29 9.65 4.07 23.65
N VAL A 30 10.57 4.59 22.83
CA VAL A 30 10.25 5.22 21.54
C VAL A 30 9.74 4.17 20.55
N THR A 31 10.41 3.03 20.45
CA THR A 31 9.95 1.94 19.57
C THR A 31 8.60 1.40 20.02
N SER A 32 8.40 1.23 21.33
CA SER A 32 7.11 0.82 21.91
C SER A 32 5.99 1.84 21.61
N TYR A 33 6.30 3.11 21.73
CA TYR A 33 5.37 4.19 21.41
C TYR A 33 5.00 4.23 19.92
N LEU A 34 5.99 4.05 19.03
CA LEU A 34 5.76 3.97 17.59
C LEU A 34 4.88 2.77 17.23
N LYS A 35 5.14 1.58 17.78
CA LYS A 35 4.29 0.40 17.58
C LYS A 35 2.84 0.66 17.95
N ARG A 36 2.63 1.35 19.08
CA ARG A 36 1.30 1.71 19.55
C ARG A 36 0.61 2.72 18.62
N ILE A 37 1.33 3.78 18.17
CA ILE A 37 0.75 4.79 17.27
C ILE A 37 0.37 4.20 15.92
N VAL A 38 1.19 3.30 15.37
CA VAL A 38 0.90 2.66 14.09
C VAL A 38 -0.06 1.49 14.22
N HIS A 39 -0.56 1.19 15.43
CA HIS A 39 -1.45 0.07 15.70
C HIS A 39 -0.92 -1.25 15.14
N GLN A 40 0.39 -1.50 15.35
CA GLN A 40 1.09 -2.63 14.74
C GLN A 40 0.38 -3.97 14.95
N ASP A 41 -0.07 -4.23 16.18
CA ASP A 41 -0.67 -5.52 16.54
C ASP A 41 -2.03 -5.70 15.84
N GLU A 42 -2.87 -4.64 15.82
CA GLU A 42 -4.18 -4.64 15.16
C GLU A 42 -4.03 -4.84 13.64
N ILE A 43 -3.07 -4.13 13.02
CA ILE A 43 -2.79 -4.29 11.60
C ILE A 43 -2.27 -5.70 11.30
N ASN A 44 -1.43 -6.27 12.15
CA ASN A 44 -0.90 -7.62 11.93
C ASN A 44 -1.99 -8.68 12.05
N ILE A 45 -2.93 -8.54 12.98
CA ILE A 45 -4.12 -9.40 13.07
C ILE A 45 -4.93 -9.29 11.77
N PHE A 46 -5.21 -8.08 11.32
CA PHE A 46 -5.93 -7.85 10.07
C PHE A 46 -5.21 -8.48 8.86
N LEU A 47 -3.88 -8.35 8.77
CA LEU A 47 -3.09 -8.93 7.67
C LEU A 47 -3.14 -10.46 7.68
N ASP A 48 -3.14 -11.09 8.86
CA ASP A 48 -3.27 -12.55 8.98
C ASP A 48 -4.68 -13.01 8.58
N GLU A 49 -5.72 -12.34 9.04
CA GLU A 49 -7.11 -12.61 8.69
C GLU A 49 -7.40 -12.38 7.19
N SER A 50 -6.67 -11.46 6.55
CA SER A 50 -6.84 -11.10 5.14
C SER A 50 -5.81 -11.74 4.21
N LYS A 51 -5.04 -12.72 4.66
CA LYS A 51 -3.92 -13.32 3.91
C LYS A 51 -4.30 -13.93 2.56
N ASP A 52 -5.54 -14.40 2.43
CA ASP A 52 -6.07 -15.02 1.21
C ASP A 52 -6.69 -13.99 0.25
N LYS A 53 -6.84 -12.74 0.67
CA LYS A 53 -7.39 -11.66 -0.15
C LYS A 53 -6.28 -10.93 -0.89
N VAL A 54 -6.51 -10.65 -2.18
CA VAL A 54 -5.55 -9.93 -3.03
C VAL A 54 -6.26 -8.91 -3.93
N GLY A 55 -5.53 -7.88 -4.33
CA GLY A 55 -6.07 -6.90 -5.26
C GLY A 55 -7.25 -6.11 -4.67
N VAL A 56 -8.35 -6.05 -5.41
CA VAL A 56 -9.55 -5.28 -5.01
C VAL A 56 -10.21 -5.88 -3.77
N ASP A 57 -10.23 -7.21 -3.62
CA ASP A 57 -10.80 -7.88 -2.45
C ASP A 57 -10.01 -7.55 -1.17
N PHE A 58 -8.70 -7.37 -1.29
CA PHE A 58 -7.88 -6.89 -0.18
C PHE A 58 -8.18 -5.43 0.15
N LEU A 59 -8.37 -4.58 -0.87
CA LEU A 59 -8.76 -3.18 -0.65
C LEU A 59 -10.14 -3.08 0.04
N GLU A 60 -11.09 -3.93 -0.34
CA GLU A 60 -12.39 -4.01 0.33
C GLU A 60 -12.25 -4.39 1.79
N ALA A 61 -11.44 -5.42 2.10
CA ALA A 61 -11.15 -5.78 3.47
C ALA A 61 -10.47 -4.64 4.27
N CYS A 62 -9.61 -3.84 3.62
CA CYS A 62 -9.04 -2.65 4.23
C CYS A 62 -10.11 -1.59 4.55
N MET A 63 -11.10 -1.39 3.65
CA MET A 63 -12.22 -0.47 3.89
C MET A 63 -13.04 -0.90 5.09
N ASP A 64 -13.34 -2.21 5.21
CA ASP A 64 -14.06 -2.78 6.33
C ASP A 64 -13.28 -2.62 7.65
N PHE A 65 -11.98 -2.94 7.63
CA PHE A 65 -11.10 -2.80 8.80
C PHE A 65 -11.02 -1.35 9.30
N LEU A 66 -11.04 -0.38 8.38
CA LEU A 66 -10.98 1.04 8.70
C LEU A 66 -12.36 1.63 9.06
N ASP A 67 -13.45 0.84 8.99
CA ASP A 67 -14.84 1.33 9.04
C ASP A 67 -15.05 2.55 8.13
N ALA A 68 -14.41 2.53 6.96
CA ALA A 68 -14.39 3.66 6.04
C ALA A 68 -15.56 3.59 5.06
N LYS A 69 -16.29 4.73 4.96
CA LYS A 69 -17.37 4.89 4.00
C LYS A 69 -16.98 5.92 2.97
N VAL A 70 -17.18 5.59 1.70
CA VAL A 70 -16.84 6.46 0.58
C VAL A 70 -18.12 6.92 -0.11
N ASP A 71 -18.33 8.23 -0.16
CA ASP A 71 -19.36 8.84 -1.00
C ASP A 71 -18.72 9.29 -2.32
N VAL A 72 -19.07 8.63 -3.42
CA VAL A 72 -18.49 8.89 -4.74
C VAL A 72 -19.48 9.70 -5.57
N LYS A 73 -19.05 10.86 -6.04
CA LYS A 73 -19.81 11.70 -6.97
C LYS A 73 -19.10 11.78 -8.31
N GLY A 74 -19.84 11.65 -9.39
CA GLY A 74 -19.30 11.78 -10.73
C GLY A 74 -18.64 10.53 -11.29
N ILE A 75 -18.87 9.36 -10.70
CA ILE A 75 -18.31 8.10 -11.18
C ILE A 75 -18.76 7.77 -12.60
N GLU A 76 -19.94 8.24 -12.97
CA GLU A 76 -20.52 8.12 -14.30
C GLU A 76 -19.72 8.89 -15.37
N ASN A 77 -18.89 9.87 -14.96
CA ASN A 77 -18.03 10.64 -15.85
C ASN A 77 -16.70 9.95 -16.15
N LEU A 78 -16.40 8.84 -15.45
CA LEU A 78 -15.18 8.09 -15.70
C LEU A 78 -15.28 7.40 -17.06
N PRO A 79 -14.22 7.52 -17.90
CA PRO A 79 -14.20 6.83 -19.18
C PRO A 79 -14.15 5.31 -18.97
N LYS A 80 -14.89 4.57 -19.81
CA LYS A 80 -14.98 3.11 -19.71
C LYS A 80 -13.81 2.37 -20.37
N ASP A 81 -13.25 2.97 -21.43
CA ASP A 81 -12.22 2.35 -22.28
C ASP A 81 -11.00 3.26 -22.38
N GLY A 82 -9.82 2.68 -22.47
CA GLY A 82 -8.55 3.38 -22.60
C GLY A 82 -7.62 3.26 -21.40
N LEU A 83 -6.47 3.93 -21.49
CA LEU A 83 -5.49 4.03 -20.42
C LEU A 83 -5.55 5.42 -19.80
N TYR A 84 -5.76 5.49 -18.50
CA TYR A 84 -5.88 6.75 -17.80
C TYR A 84 -4.97 6.78 -16.57
N THR A 85 -4.46 7.95 -16.27
CA THR A 85 -3.73 8.22 -15.04
C THR A 85 -4.61 9.06 -14.11
N PHE A 86 -4.94 8.51 -12.96
CA PHE A 86 -5.68 9.21 -11.91
C PHE A 86 -4.71 9.85 -10.93
N VAL A 87 -4.93 11.11 -10.63
CA VAL A 87 -4.14 11.86 -9.65
C VAL A 87 -5.08 12.43 -8.61
N SER A 88 -4.75 12.21 -7.34
CA SER A 88 -5.52 12.68 -6.20
C SER A 88 -4.61 13.28 -5.15
N ASN A 89 -5.09 14.28 -4.45
CA ASN A 89 -4.55 14.63 -3.15
C ASN A 89 -4.91 13.51 -2.17
N HIS A 90 -4.01 13.22 -1.22
CA HIS A 90 -4.30 12.23 -0.19
C HIS A 90 -3.75 12.66 1.18
N PRO A 91 -4.44 13.60 1.83
CA PRO A 91 -3.99 14.17 3.09
C PRO A 91 -4.02 13.16 4.26
N LEU A 92 -4.85 12.14 4.18
CA LEU A 92 -4.95 11.06 5.18
C LEU A 92 -3.97 9.90 4.91
N GLY A 93 -3.16 9.99 3.86
CA GLY A 93 -2.15 8.99 3.54
C GLY A 93 -2.74 7.67 3.06
N GLY A 94 -2.48 6.56 3.79
CA GLY A 94 -2.87 5.22 3.38
C GLY A 94 -4.38 5.05 3.15
N GLN A 95 -5.20 5.70 3.96
CA GLN A 95 -6.66 5.59 3.88
C GLN A 95 -7.21 6.11 2.54
N ASP A 96 -6.75 7.28 2.10
CA ASP A 96 -7.16 7.84 0.81
C ASP A 96 -6.74 6.94 -0.36
N GLY A 97 -5.52 6.39 -0.28
CA GLY A 97 -5.02 5.45 -1.27
C GLY A 97 -5.88 4.20 -1.36
N VAL A 98 -6.25 3.61 -0.22
CA VAL A 98 -7.14 2.44 -0.15
C VAL A 98 -8.51 2.78 -0.74
N ALA A 99 -9.12 3.90 -0.33
CA ALA A 99 -10.44 4.32 -0.80
C ALA A 99 -10.47 4.57 -2.32
N LEU A 100 -9.48 5.32 -2.84
CA LEU A 100 -9.38 5.58 -4.27
C LEU A 100 -9.24 4.29 -5.08
N GLY A 101 -8.37 3.40 -4.61
CA GLY A 101 -8.17 2.14 -5.30
C GLY A 101 -9.33 1.18 -5.21
N TYR A 102 -10.03 1.15 -4.09
CA TYR A 102 -11.28 0.39 -3.98
C TYR A 102 -12.30 0.88 -5.01
N VAL A 103 -12.54 2.19 -5.08
CA VAL A 103 -13.50 2.79 -6.01
C VAL A 103 -13.10 2.52 -7.47
N LEU A 104 -11.86 2.82 -7.84
CA LEU A 104 -11.39 2.61 -9.21
C LEU A 104 -11.26 1.11 -9.53
N GLY A 105 -10.80 0.30 -8.59
CA GLY A 105 -10.71 -1.14 -8.76
C GLY A 105 -12.06 -1.79 -9.02
N ARG A 106 -13.09 -1.37 -8.31
CA ARG A 106 -14.47 -1.81 -8.57
C ARG A 106 -15.00 -1.33 -9.91
N HIS A 107 -14.71 -0.07 -10.27
CA HIS A 107 -15.19 0.52 -11.55
C HIS A 107 -14.53 -0.11 -12.77
N TYR A 108 -13.26 -0.50 -12.68
CA TYR A 108 -12.46 -1.04 -13.78
C TYR A 108 -12.15 -2.54 -13.67
N ASP A 109 -12.96 -3.30 -12.93
CA ASP A 109 -12.82 -4.76 -12.79
C ASP A 109 -11.40 -5.21 -12.37
N GLY A 110 -10.79 -4.48 -11.45
CA GLY A 110 -9.44 -4.74 -10.95
C GLY A 110 -8.29 -4.30 -11.87
N LYS A 111 -8.59 -3.72 -13.01
CA LYS A 111 -7.58 -3.25 -14.00
C LYS A 111 -6.99 -1.91 -13.59
N VAL A 112 -6.47 -1.82 -12.38
CA VAL A 112 -5.84 -0.62 -11.83
C VAL A 112 -4.44 -0.92 -11.33
N LYS A 113 -3.55 0.06 -11.38
CA LYS A 113 -2.20 -0.02 -10.85
C LYS A 113 -1.86 1.23 -10.06
N TYR A 114 -1.15 1.06 -8.95
CA TYR A 114 -0.63 2.14 -8.14
C TYR A 114 0.87 2.32 -8.34
N LEU A 115 1.28 3.54 -8.47
CA LEU A 115 2.69 3.90 -8.33
C LEU A 115 2.98 4.10 -6.84
N VAL A 116 3.70 3.18 -6.23
CA VAL A 116 3.90 3.16 -4.79
C VAL A 116 5.37 3.13 -4.39
N ASN A 117 5.65 3.51 -3.15
CA ASN A 117 6.95 3.27 -2.56
C ASN A 117 7.17 1.75 -2.38
N ASP A 118 8.40 1.29 -2.58
CA ASP A 118 8.82 -0.10 -2.43
C ASP A 118 8.41 -0.75 -1.10
N LEU A 119 8.23 0.06 -0.04
CA LEU A 119 7.78 -0.42 1.27
C LEU A 119 6.39 -1.09 1.19
N LEU A 120 5.49 -0.58 0.35
CA LEU A 120 4.13 -1.11 0.21
C LEU A 120 4.08 -2.46 -0.51
N MET A 121 5.17 -2.86 -1.19
CA MET A 121 5.30 -4.19 -1.77
C MET A 121 5.33 -5.31 -0.71
N ASN A 122 5.61 -4.97 0.54
CA ASN A 122 5.55 -5.92 1.66
C ASN A 122 4.10 -6.29 2.03
N LEU A 123 3.11 -5.52 1.59
CA LEU A 123 1.70 -5.85 1.76
C LEU A 123 1.26 -6.79 0.64
N ARG A 124 1.30 -8.09 0.90
CA ARG A 124 1.03 -9.14 -0.09
C ARG A 124 -0.30 -8.97 -0.82
N GLY A 125 -1.37 -8.62 -0.08
CA GLY A 125 -2.68 -8.38 -0.65
C GLY A 125 -2.72 -7.23 -1.66
N LEU A 126 -1.89 -6.20 -1.44
CA LEU A 126 -1.80 -5.03 -2.31
C LEU A 126 -0.80 -5.20 -3.46
N ALA A 127 0.18 -6.07 -3.32
CA ALA A 127 1.28 -6.24 -4.27
C ALA A 127 0.84 -6.42 -5.74
N PRO A 128 -0.23 -7.18 -6.07
CA PRO A 128 -0.68 -7.31 -7.46
C PRO A 128 -1.12 -6.01 -8.11
N LEU A 129 -1.53 -5.01 -7.32
CA LEU A 129 -1.94 -3.70 -7.80
C LEU A 129 -0.80 -2.67 -7.81
N CYS A 130 0.38 -3.01 -7.28
CA CYS A 130 1.46 -2.07 -7.07
C CYS A 130 2.52 -2.12 -8.15
N ILE A 131 2.99 -0.93 -8.55
CA ILE A 131 4.21 -0.72 -9.33
C ILE A 131 5.17 0.04 -8.41
N PRO A 132 6.27 -0.58 -7.96
CA PRO A 132 7.19 0.06 -7.03
C PRO A 132 7.99 1.17 -7.71
N ILE A 133 8.06 2.34 -7.06
CA ILE A 133 8.93 3.44 -7.48
C ILE A 133 10.05 3.59 -6.45
N ASN A 134 11.28 3.48 -6.90
CA ASN A 134 12.42 3.75 -6.05
C ASN A 134 12.82 5.23 -6.14
N LYS A 135 12.74 5.96 -5.01
CA LYS A 135 13.10 7.38 -4.92
C LYS A 135 14.60 7.66 -5.12
N THR A 136 15.45 6.64 -5.16
CA THR A 136 16.92 6.77 -5.20
C THR A 136 17.53 6.74 -6.61
N GLY A 137 16.78 7.08 -7.65
CA GLY A 137 17.35 7.51 -8.96
C GLY A 137 17.86 6.42 -9.89
N LYS A 138 17.94 5.16 -9.50
CA LYS A 138 18.37 4.07 -10.41
C LYS A 138 17.23 3.54 -11.30
N GLN A 139 15.99 3.71 -10.91
CA GLN A 139 14.81 3.20 -11.65
C GLN A 139 14.26 4.16 -12.72
N ALA A 140 14.73 5.39 -12.81
CA ALA A 140 14.27 6.32 -13.84
C ALA A 140 14.53 5.82 -15.28
N LYS A 141 15.54 4.94 -15.45
CA LYS A 141 15.83 4.29 -16.73
C LYS A 141 14.88 3.12 -17.04
N ASP A 142 14.48 2.36 -16.01
CA ASP A 142 13.60 1.19 -16.18
C ASP A 142 12.15 1.61 -16.43
N LEU A 143 11.69 2.69 -15.79
CA LEU A 143 10.37 3.28 -16.04
C LEU A 143 10.26 3.88 -17.45
N SER A 144 11.37 4.40 -17.99
CA SER A 144 11.44 4.88 -19.37
C SER A 144 11.27 3.75 -20.40
N LEU A 145 11.70 2.53 -20.06
CA LEU A 145 11.57 1.36 -20.95
C LEU A 145 10.16 0.77 -20.96
N ILE A 146 9.37 0.95 -19.89
CA ILE A 146 7.97 0.49 -19.82
C ILE A 146 7.07 1.32 -20.78
N HIS A 147 7.45 2.55 -21.09
CA HIS A 147 6.71 3.42 -22.01
C HIS A 147 7.06 3.22 -23.51
N ILE A 148 8.03 2.37 -23.84
CA ILE A 148 8.52 2.17 -25.22
C ILE A 148 8.03 0.85 -25.83
N SER A 149 7.38 -0.02 -25.05
CA SER A 149 6.82 -1.29 -25.55
C SER A 149 5.30 -1.16 -25.75
N GLU A 150 4.88 -0.39 -26.73
CA GLU A 150 3.63 -0.59 -27.47
C GLU A 150 3.85 -1.54 -28.63
#